data_67173579d1a5484291a0f7a4cf4fca7f
#
_entry.id   67173579d1a5484291a0f7a4cf4fca7f
#
_cell.length_a   1.000
_cell.length_b   1.000
_cell.length_c   1.000
_cell.angle_alpha   90.00
_cell.angle_beta   90.00
_cell.angle_gamma   90.00
#
_symmetry.space_group_name_H-M   'P 1'
#
loop_
_entity.id
_entity.type
_entity.pdbx_description
1 polymer ?
#
loop_
_entity_poly.entity_id
_entity_poly.type
_entity_poly.pdbx_seq_one_letter_code
_entity_poly.pdbx_strand_id
1 'polypeptide(L)'
;MTNPMQTAEARISASAFADTKPHYDILDGLRGVAALTVVCFHLFEAYATSHLDQRINHGYLAVDFFFILSGFVVGYAYDNRWRRMSVGEFLKRRLIRLQPMVVIGALIGAAMFYTQGCSVWDVSKVTVAALLAATLMNALMIPATPGVEIRGVGEMYPLNGPSWSLFFEYIGNLLYAFLLRRLPTRALAAWVALAGCGLAAFALWGPYGDICVGFALTGDNIVGGSLRLLFAFSAGLLLSRVFRPVAVRGAFWIGGLAIVAAAAVPRIGGSEHLWMNGLYDAFCAIVLFPLIVWTGASGTVTGRSARVCEFLGDISYPIYITHYPLVYTYTAWVRNHGLTLGEAWPAAAGTVVVSVLLAYAALKWYDEPVRRWLRREFM
;
A
#
# COMPACT_ATOMS: atom_id res chain seq x y z
N MET A 1 -22.93 11.65 -39.66
CA MET A 1 -23.78 12.53 -38.83
C MET A 1 -24.00 11.83 -37.50
N THR A 2 -23.32 12.25 -36.45
CA THR A 2 -23.46 11.65 -35.10
C THR A 2 -24.76 12.14 -34.48
N ASN A 3 -25.57 11.23 -33.97
CA ASN A 3 -26.89 11.49 -33.39
C ASN A 3 -26.76 12.42 -32.19
N PRO A 4 -27.42 13.61 -32.15
CA PRO A 4 -27.30 14.58 -31.05
C PRO A 4 -27.76 14.03 -29.70
N MET A 5 -28.63 13.02 -29.64
CA MET A 5 -29.03 12.36 -28.40
C MET A 5 -27.90 11.52 -27.80
N GLN A 6 -27.12 10.80 -28.61
CA GLN A 6 -25.95 10.03 -28.11
C GLN A 6 -24.84 10.93 -27.57
N THR A 7 -24.67 12.12 -28.17
CA THR A 7 -23.71 13.12 -27.66
C THR A 7 -24.20 13.80 -26.38
N ALA A 8 -25.50 13.96 -26.19
CA ALA A 8 -26.09 14.51 -24.97
C ALA A 8 -26.02 13.50 -23.80
N GLU A 9 -26.35 12.22 -24.05
CA GLU A 9 -26.22 11.15 -23.05
C GLU A 9 -24.77 10.90 -22.65
N ALA A 10 -23.81 10.93 -23.58
CA ALA A 10 -22.39 10.83 -23.29
C ALA A 10 -21.88 12.03 -22.47
N ARG A 11 -22.39 13.25 -22.73
CA ARG A 11 -22.07 14.45 -21.93
C ARG A 11 -22.70 14.42 -20.54
N ILE A 12 -23.93 13.93 -20.41
CA ILE A 12 -24.61 13.74 -19.12
C ILE A 12 -23.90 12.65 -18.30
N SER A 13 -23.48 11.55 -18.92
CA SER A 13 -22.68 10.50 -18.29
C SER A 13 -21.32 11.03 -17.84
N ALA A 14 -20.61 11.78 -18.67
CA ALA A 14 -19.32 12.37 -18.30
C ALA A 14 -19.46 13.43 -17.19
N SER A 15 -20.53 14.26 -17.21
CA SER A 15 -20.78 15.26 -16.17
C SER A 15 -21.23 14.64 -14.83
N ALA A 16 -21.91 13.50 -14.86
CA ALA A 16 -22.32 12.78 -13.64
C ALA A 16 -21.14 12.23 -12.83
N PHE A 17 -19.97 12.13 -13.45
CA PHE A 17 -18.71 11.68 -12.84
C PHE A 17 -17.61 12.74 -12.83
N ALA A 18 -17.90 13.97 -13.26
CA ALA A 18 -17.00 15.09 -13.01
C ALA A 18 -16.77 15.20 -11.51
N ASP A 19 -15.51 15.12 -11.09
CA ASP A 19 -15.13 15.23 -9.68
C ASP A 19 -15.37 16.69 -9.22
N THR A 20 -16.57 16.93 -8.72
CA THR A 20 -16.95 18.24 -8.12
C THR A 20 -16.50 18.36 -6.68
N LYS A 21 -15.96 17.26 -6.09
CA LYS A 21 -15.46 17.25 -4.71
C LYS A 21 -14.03 17.76 -4.64
N PRO A 22 -13.69 18.57 -3.62
CA PRO A 22 -12.31 19.01 -3.39
C PRO A 22 -11.34 17.85 -3.34
N HIS A 23 -10.16 18.02 -3.91
CA HIS A 23 -9.07 17.06 -3.84
C HIS A 23 -8.31 17.25 -2.52
N TYR A 24 -7.75 16.16 -1.98
CA TYR A 24 -6.99 16.19 -0.74
C TYR A 24 -5.48 16.09 -1.02
N ASP A 25 -4.89 17.18 -1.53
CA ASP A 25 -3.46 17.23 -1.93
C ASP A 25 -2.52 16.77 -0.82
N ILE A 26 -2.83 17.14 0.44
CA ILE A 26 -2.02 16.72 1.59
C ILE A 26 -2.05 15.20 1.78
N LEU A 27 -3.20 14.57 1.65
CA LEU A 27 -3.31 13.12 1.79
C LEU A 27 -2.51 12.39 0.71
N ASP A 28 -2.51 12.92 -0.52
CA ASP A 28 -1.67 12.37 -1.59
C ASP A 28 -0.19 12.56 -1.30
N GLY A 29 0.22 13.74 -0.81
CA GLY A 29 1.59 13.98 -0.37
C GLY A 29 2.03 13.04 0.76
N LEU A 30 1.18 12.85 1.78
CA LEU A 30 1.46 11.92 2.89
C LEU A 30 1.55 10.46 2.44
N ARG A 31 0.75 10.06 1.44
CA ARG A 31 0.87 8.74 0.81
C ARG A 31 2.26 8.55 0.17
N GLY A 32 2.79 9.60 -0.47
CA GLY A 32 4.13 9.58 -1.03
C GLY A 32 5.22 9.51 0.03
N VAL A 33 5.09 10.26 1.13
CA VAL A 33 6.01 10.16 2.28
C VAL A 33 6.02 8.73 2.83
N ALA A 34 4.84 8.14 3.06
CA ALA A 34 4.73 6.77 3.55
C ALA A 34 5.36 5.76 2.57
N ALA A 35 5.17 5.92 1.25
CA ALA A 35 5.76 5.04 0.25
C ALA A 35 7.30 5.11 0.25
N LEU A 36 7.89 6.30 0.37
CA LEU A 36 9.34 6.47 0.49
C LEU A 36 9.86 5.88 1.80
N THR A 37 9.12 6.01 2.89
CA THR A 37 9.47 5.40 4.18
C THR A 37 9.51 3.87 4.08
N VAL A 38 8.58 3.25 3.33
CA VAL A 38 8.59 1.81 3.04
C VAL A 38 9.84 1.40 2.24
N VAL A 39 10.25 2.18 1.25
CA VAL A 39 11.51 1.89 0.51
C VAL A 39 12.69 1.87 1.46
N CYS A 40 12.82 2.89 2.32
CA CYS A 40 13.88 2.94 3.33
C CYS A 40 13.81 1.75 4.30
N PHE A 41 12.62 1.40 4.78
CA PHE A 41 12.40 0.25 5.67
C PHE A 41 12.94 -1.06 5.05
N HIS A 42 12.58 -1.34 3.81
CA HIS A 42 13.01 -2.56 3.13
C HIS A 42 14.51 -2.61 2.83
N LEU A 43 15.20 -1.48 2.68
CA LEU A 43 16.66 -1.47 2.53
C LEU A 43 17.38 -1.95 3.81
N PHE A 44 16.77 -1.79 4.99
CA PHE A 44 17.33 -2.30 6.24
C PHE A 44 17.16 -3.81 6.43
N GLU A 45 16.28 -4.46 5.68
CA GLU A 45 16.12 -5.93 5.67
C GLU A 45 17.41 -6.64 5.23
N ALA A 46 18.23 -5.99 4.39
CA ALA A 46 19.51 -6.52 3.95
C ALA A 46 20.46 -6.87 5.12
N TYR A 47 20.31 -6.22 6.27
CA TYR A 47 21.21 -6.32 7.44
C TYR A 47 20.57 -7.07 8.61
N ALA A 48 19.36 -7.55 8.46
CA ALA A 48 18.63 -8.26 9.49
C ALA A 48 18.52 -9.76 9.18
N THR A 49 18.41 -10.60 10.20
CA THR A 49 18.13 -12.04 10.04
C THR A 49 16.62 -12.30 10.03
N SER A 50 15.87 -11.41 10.66
CA SER A 50 14.41 -11.41 10.73
C SER A 50 13.89 -9.98 10.97
N HIS A 51 12.59 -9.78 10.89
CA HIS A 51 11.98 -8.50 11.27
C HIS A 51 12.19 -8.13 12.76
N LEU A 52 12.59 -9.10 13.59
CA LEU A 52 12.79 -8.87 15.02
C LEU A 52 14.09 -8.14 15.35
N ASP A 53 15.12 -8.27 14.52
CA ASP A 53 16.44 -7.66 14.70
C ASP A 53 16.74 -6.51 13.74
N GLN A 54 15.77 -6.11 12.91
CA GLN A 54 15.89 -5.00 11.98
C GLN A 54 15.98 -3.65 12.72
N ARG A 55 16.91 -2.78 12.31
CA ARG A 55 17.17 -1.52 13.00
C ARG A 55 16.03 -0.50 12.89
N ILE A 56 15.54 -0.24 11.67
CA ILE A 56 14.33 0.56 11.43
C ILE A 56 13.20 -0.43 11.29
N ASN A 57 12.42 -0.58 12.35
CA ASN A 57 11.63 -1.78 12.52
C ASN A 57 10.14 -1.62 12.16
N HIS A 58 9.53 -0.44 12.36
CA HIS A 58 8.08 -0.30 12.25
C HIS A 58 7.60 0.25 10.91
N GLY A 59 8.44 0.22 9.87
CA GLY A 59 8.06 0.70 8.52
C GLY A 59 6.93 -0.10 7.86
N TYR A 60 6.71 -1.35 8.28
CA TYR A 60 5.57 -2.16 7.84
C TYR A 60 4.21 -1.56 8.22
N LEU A 61 4.16 -0.70 9.24
CA LEU A 61 2.95 0.01 9.65
C LEU A 61 2.44 1.00 8.61
N ALA A 62 3.27 1.42 7.66
CA ALA A 62 2.82 2.26 6.54
C ALA A 62 1.67 1.62 5.73
N VAL A 63 1.57 0.30 5.72
CA VAL A 63 0.46 -0.43 5.08
C VAL A 63 -0.88 -0.12 5.75
N ASP A 64 -0.91 -0.03 7.09
CA ASP A 64 -2.12 0.32 7.83
C ASP A 64 -2.56 1.75 7.52
N PHE A 65 -1.60 2.68 7.42
CA PHE A 65 -1.88 4.03 6.93
C PHE A 65 -2.46 4.02 5.52
N PHE A 66 -1.92 3.21 4.58
CA PHE A 66 -2.47 3.09 3.23
C PHE A 66 -3.88 2.50 3.23
N PHE A 67 -4.18 1.51 4.04
CA PHE A 67 -5.54 0.96 4.15
C PHE A 67 -6.53 1.98 4.70
N ILE A 68 -6.16 2.76 5.73
CA ILE A 68 -7.02 3.84 6.25
C ILE A 68 -7.27 4.89 5.17
N LEU A 69 -6.21 5.31 4.48
CA LEU A 69 -6.31 6.28 3.40
C LEU A 69 -7.17 5.76 2.23
N SER A 70 -7.00 4.49 1.85
CA SER A 70 -7.83 3.85 0.82
C SER A 70 -9.31 3.84 1.21
N GLY A 71 -9.62 3.42 2.44
CA GLY A 71 -10.99 3.44 2.96
C GLY A 71 -11.61 4.84 2.98
N PHE A 72 -10.84 5.85 3.41
CA PHE A 72 -11.27 7.24 3.43
C PHE A 72 -11.57 7.76 2.01
N VAL A 73 -10.65 7.57 1.07
CA VAL A 73 -10.79 8.03 -0.31
C VAL A 73 -11.93 7.29 -1.03
N VAL A 74 -12.08 5.98 -0.81
CA VAL A 74 -13.17 5.19 -1.39
C VAL A 74 -14.52 5.67 -0.85
N GLY A 75 -14.67 5.84 0.46
CA GLY A 75 -15.89 6.37 1.06
C GLY A 75 -16.22 7.77 0.54
N TYR A 76 -15.25 8.67 0.58
CA TYR A 76 -15.39 10.03 0.08
C TYR A 76 -15.80 10.08 -1.40
N ALA A 77 -15.16 9.28 -2.25
CA ALA A 77 -15.40 9.30 -3.68
C ALA A 77 -16.73 8.63 -4.08
N TYR A 78 -17.15 7.57 -3.37
CA TYR A 78 -18.19 6.67 -3.90
C TYR A 78 -19.46 6.56 -3.07
N ASP A 79 -19.49 6.84 -1.75
CA ASP A 79 -20.68 6.62 -0.91
C ASP A 79 -21.96 7.26 -1.45
N ASN A 80 -21.86 8.45 -2.07
CA ASN A 80 -23.00 9.18 -2.62
C ASN A 80 -23.32 8.84 -4.10
N ARG A 81 -22.58 7.92 -4.73
CA ARG A 81 -22.70 7.62 -6.17
C ARG A 81 -23.49 6.34 -6.48
N TRP A 82 -23.78 5.53 -5.47
CA TRP A 82 -24.40 4.20 -5.64
C TRP A 82 -25.82 4.20 -6.23
N ARG A 83 -26.50 5.36 -6.25
CA ARG A 83 -27.77 5.50 -6.98
C ARG A 83 -27.61 5.49 -8.50
N ARG A 84 -26.41 5.78 -9.00
CA ARG A 84 -26.09 5.94 -10.42
C ARG A 84 -24.91 5.07 -10.88
N MET A 85 -24.43 4.19 -10.03
CA MET A 85 -23.27 3.34 -10.28
C MET A 85 -23.55 1.93 -9.81
N SER A 86 -23.31 0.96 -10.70
CA SER A 86 -23.38 -0.46 -10.39
C SER A 86 -22.11 -0.95 -9.69
N VAL A 87 -22.18 -2.14 -9.04
CA VAL A 87 -21.02 -2.81 -8.47
C VAL A 87 -19.95 -3.09 -9.54
N GLY A 88 -20.39 -3.54 -10.72
CA GLY A 88 -19.48 -3.81 -11.84
C GLY A 88 -18.72 -2.56 -12.30
N GLU A 89 -19.39 -1.40 -12.39
CA GLU A 89 -18.74 -0.13 -12.74
C GLU A 89 -17.74 0.31 -11.65
N PHE A 90 -18.08 0.15 -10.38
CA PHE A 90 -17.15 0.43 -9.29
C PHE A 90 -15.90 -0.45 -9.38
N LEU A 91 -16.08 -1.77 -9.48
CA LEU A 91 -14.95 -2.71 -9.56
C LEU A 91 -14.08 -2.46 -10.80
N LYS A 92 -14.72 -2.18 -11.95
CA LYS A 92 -14.01 -1.81 -13.19
C LYS A 92 -13.13 -0.57 -12.98
N ARG A 93 -13.64 0.48 -12.31
CA ARG A 93 -12.86 1.70 -11.99
C ARG A 93 -11.66 1.38 -11.10
N ARG A 94 -11.84 0.51 -10.09
CA ARG A 94 -10.76 0.08 -9.21
C ARG A 94 -9.72 -0.74 -9.94
N LEU A 95 -10.14 -1.68 -10.79
CA LEU A 95 -9.23 -2.47 -11.64
C LEU A 95 -8.41 -1.57 -12.58
N ILE A 96 -9.05 -0.65 -13.30
CA ILE A 96 -8.34 0.30 -14.18
C ILE A 96 -7.35 1.16 -13.38
N ARG A 97 -7.64 1.46 -12.12
CA ARG A 97 -6.76 2.24 -11.25
C ARG A 97 -5.53 1.46 -10.79
N LEU A 98 -5.69 0.18 -10.43
CA LEU A 98 -4.66 -0.60 -9.72
C LEU A 98 -3.91 -1.55 -10.63
N GLN A 99 -4.62 -2.27 -11.50
CA GLN A 99 -4.09 -3.42 -12.24
C GLN A 99 -2.92 -3.10 -13.18
N PRO A 100 -2.88 -1.96 -13.91
CA PRO A 100 -1.75 -1.68 -14.80
C PRO A 100 -0.40 -1.70 -14.06
N MET A 101 -0.32 -1.04 -12.90
CA MET A 101 0.92 -1.02 -12.13
C MET A 101 1.29 -2.39 -11.55
N VAL A 102 0.32 -3.23 -11.18
CA VAL A 102 0.58 -4.62 -10.75
C VAL A 102 1.28 -5.39 -11.86
N VAL A 103 0.78 -5.28 -13.09
CA VAL A 103 1.36 -5.98 -14.25
C VAL A 103 2.80 -5.53 -14.50
N ILE A 104 3.06 -4.23 -14.56
CA ILE A 104 4.43 -3.74 -14.80
C ILE A 104 5.37 -4.09 -13.65
N GLY A 105 4.91 -4.07 -12.39
CA GLY A 105 5.69 -4.50 -11.23
C GLY A 105 6.09 -5.97 -11.28
N ALA A 106 5.15 -6.86 -11.68
CA ALA A 106 5.43 -8.27 -11.90
C ALA A 106 6.47 -8.49 -13.02
N LEU A 107 6.36 -7.75 -14.13
CA LEU A 107 7.30 -7.82 -15.24
C LEU A 107 8.71 -7.34 -14.86
N ILE A 108 8.81 -6.23 -14.09
CA ILE A 108 10.09 -5.75 -13.56
C ILE A 108 10.69 -6.79 -12.63
N GLY A 109 9.89 -7.36 -11.71
CA GLY A 109 10.34 -8.42 -10.82
C GLY A 109 10.86 -9.65 -11.56
N ALA A 110 10.16 -10.08 -12.61
CA ALA A 110 10.58 -11.19 -13.45
C ALA A 110 11.88 -10.90 -14.23
N ALA A 111 12.00 -9.70 -14.81
CA ALA A 111 13.18 -9.29 -15.57
C ALA A 111 14.45 -9.23 -14.71
N MET A 112 14.31 -8.89 -13.42
CA MET A 112 15.43 -8.79 -12.48
C MET A 112 15.70 -10.08 -11.69
N PHE A 113 14.82 -11.08 -11.75
CA PHE A 113 14.79 -12.23 -10.85
C PHE A 113 16.13 -12.96 -10.73
N TYR A 114 16.74 -13.32 -11.86
CA TYR A 114 18.01 -14.10 -11.85
C TYR A 114 19.23 -13.32 -11.39
N THR A 115 19.14 -11.98 -11.29
CA THR A 115 20.22 -11.14 -10.73
C THR A 115 20.17 -11.01 -9.22
N GLN A 116 19.16 -11.62 -8.57
CA GLN A 116 18.85 -11.41 -7.16
C GLN A 116 19.25 -12.58 -6.25
N GLY A 117 20.02 -13.56 -6.77
CA GLY A 117 20.45 -14.72 -5.99
C GLY A 117 21.41 -14.37 -4.85
N CYS A 118 21.17 -14.92 -3.66
CA CYS A 118 22.05 -14.77 -2.49
C CYS A 118 21.84 -15.91 -1.49
N SER A 119 22.53 -15.85 -0.35
CA SER A 119 22.44 -16.87 0.70
C SER A 119 21.04 -17.05 1.31
N VAL A 120 20.15 -16.06 1.16
CA VAL A 120 18.77 -16.13 1.67
C VAL A 120 17.85 -16.84 0.68
N TRP A 121 18.08 -16.63 -0.63
CA TRP A 121 17.29 -17.26 -1.70
C TRP A 121 18.15 -17.65 -2.89
N ASP A 122 18.06 -18.93 -3.24
CA ASP A 122 18.76 -19.50 -4.40
C ASP A 122 17.86 -19.49 -5.63
N VAL A 123 18.01 -18.46 -6.45
CA VAL A 123 17.23 -18.30 -7.70
C VAL A 123 17.74 -19.18 -8.83
N SER A 124 18.94 -19.79 -8.71
CA SER A 124 19.58 -20.55 -9.78
C SER A 124 18.84 -21.85 -10.14
N LYS A 125 18.09 -22.40 -9.19
CA LYS A 125 17.29 -23.63 -9.37
C LYS A 125 15.91 -23.40 -9.96
N VAL A 126 15.49 -22.14 -10.08
CA VAL A 126 14.17 -21.80 -10.60
C VAL A 126 14.17 -21.87 -12.11
N THR A 127 13.30 -22.71 -12.67
CA THR A 127 13.18 -22.83 -14.12
C THR A 127 12.48 -21.62 -14.73
N VAL A 128 12.74 -21.34 -16.01
CA VAL A 128 12.04 -20.27 -16.75
C VAL A 128 10.52 -20.49 -16.74
N ALA A 129 10.06 -21.74 -16.83
CA ALA A 129 8.63 -22.05 -16.76
C ALA A 129 8.02 -21.69 -15.41
N ALA A 130 8.71 -21.95 -14.28
CA ALA A 130 8.28 -21.57 -12.95
C ALA A 130 8.26 -20.03 -12.79
N LEU A 131 9.26 -19.34 -13.32
CA LEU A 131 9.31 -17.88 -13.33
C LEU A 131 8.14 -17.27 -14.12
N LEU A 132 7.84 -17.80 -15.31
CA LEU A 132 6.70 -17.34 -16.12
C LEU A 132 5.36 -17.59 -15.41
N ALA A 133 5.19 -18.77 -14.78
CA ALA A 133 4.00 -19.06 -13.99
C ALA A 133 3.85 -18.09 -12.80
N ALA A 134 4.92 -17.84 -12.04
CA ALA A 134 4.93 -16.87 -10.95
C ALA A 134 4.64 -15.45 -11.45
N THR A 135 5.16 -15.07 -12.63
CA THR A 135 4.88 -13.76 -13.25
C THR A 135 3.40 -13.62 -13.57
N LEU A 136 2.79 -14.64 -14.18
CA LEU A 136 1.36 -14.62 -14.47
C LEU A 136 0.50 -14.57 -13.21
N MET A 137 0.84 -15.36 -12.19
CA MET A 137 0.16 -15.34 -10.90
C MET A 137 0.25 -13.97 -10.23
N ASN A 138 1.45 -13.39 -10.17
CA ASN A 138 1.65 -12.05 -9.59
C ASN A 138 0.88 -10.99 -10.40
N ALA A 139 0.94 -11.04 -11.73
CA ALA A 139 0.21 -10.11 -12.60
C ALA A 139 -1.32 -10.23 -12.47
N LEU A 140 -1.85 -11.39 -12.12
CA LEU A 140 -3.28 -11.64 -11.88
C LEU A 140 -3.68 -11.50 -10.40
N MET A 141 -2.76 -11.11 -9.53
CA MET A 141 -2.97 -11.04 -8.06
C MET A 141 -3.42 -12.38 -7.45
N ILE A 142 -2.92 -13.49 -7.99
CA ILE A 142 -3.12 -14.83 -7.44
C ILE A 142 -1.93 -15.13 -6.51
N PRO A 143 -2.16 -15.34 -5.20
CA PRO A 143 -1.08 -15.62 -4.27
C PRO A 143 -0.39 -16.96 -4.56
N ALA A 144 0.94 -17.00 -4.49
CA ALA A 144 1.70 -18.23 -4.54
C ALA A 144 1.52 -19.01 -3.23
N THR A 145 1.17 -20.30 -3.34
CA THR A 145 1.15 -21.17 -2.16
C THR A 145 2.58 -21.59 -1.78
N PRO A 146 2.84 -22.03 -0.53
CA PRO A 146 4.17 -22.42 -0.10
C PRO A 146 4.85 -23.47 -0.99
N GLY A 147 4.08 -24.34 -1.64
CA GLY A 147 4.60 -25.38 -2.54
C GLY A 147 4.99 -24.91 -3.95
N VAL A 148 4.59 -23.70 -4.36
CA VAL A 148 4.88 -23.12 -5.69
C VAL A 148 5.56 -21.76 -5.61
N GLU A 149 5.89 -21.31 -4.43
CA GLU A 149 6.65 -20.09 -4.18
C GLU A 149 8.10 -20.31 -4.62
N ILE A 150 8.59 -19.45 -5.54
CA ILE A 150 9.85 -19.66 -6.27
C ILE A 150 11.09 -19.08 -5.55
N ARG A 151 10.92 -18.30 -4.48
CA ARG A 151 12.03 -17.67 -3.76
C ARG A 151 12.45 -18.44 -2.51
N GLY A 152 11.56 -19.29 -1.97
CA GLY A 152 11.83 -20.14 -0.83
C GLY A 152 11.67 -19.44 0.54
N VAL A 153 11.09 -18.25 0.58
CA VAL A 153 10.86 -17.46 1.81
C VAL A 153 9.39 -17.36 2.22
N GLY A 154 8.51 -18.02 1.49
CA GLY A 154 7.08 -18.11 1.82
C GLY A 154 6.24 -16.90 1.45
N GLU A 155 6.75 -16.00 0.62
CA GLU A 155 6.01 -14.81 0.19
C GLU A 155 4.86 -15.14 -0.77
N MET A 156 3.69 -14.53 -0.57
CA MET A 156 2.56 -14.64 -1.51
C MET A 156 2.92 -14.18 -2.93
N TYR A 157 3.82 -13.21 -3.05
CA TYR A 157 4.20 -12.57 -4.31
C TYR A 157 5.72 -12.51 -4.45
N PRO A 158 6.37 -13.61 -4.81
CA PRO A 158 7.83 -13.75 -4.77
C PRO A 158 8.59 -12.86 -5.77
N LEU A 159 7.90 -12.22 -6.71
CA LEU A 159 8.48 -11.25 -7.63
C LEU A 159 8.38 -9.81 -7.11
N ASN A 160 7.45 -9.56 -6.19
CA ASN A 160 7.18 -8.23 -5.63
C ASN A 160 6.48 -8.37 -4.29
N GLY A 161 7.24 -8.64 -3.22
CA GLY A 161 6.73 -8.90 -1.88
C GLY A 161 5.59 -7.98 -1.44
N PRO A 162 5.73 -6.63 -1.50
CA PRO A 162 4.68 -5.69 -1.09
C PRO A 162 3.32 -5.84 -1.78
N SER A 163 3.21 -6.59 -2.87
CA SER A 163 1.94 -6.87 -3.55
C SER A 163 0.91 -7.57 -2.65
N TRP A 164 1.33 -8.18 -1.53
CA TRP A 164 0.41 -8.77 -0.56
C TRP A 164 -0.61 -7.76 -0.04
N SER A 165 -0.22 -6.52 0.20
CA SER A 165 -1.12 -5.49 0.69
C SER A 165 -2.15 -5.07 -0.36
N LEU A 166 -1.79 -5.10 -1.64
CA LEU A 166 -2.74 -4.88 -2.74
C LEU A 166 -3.76 -6.01 -2.86
N PHE A 167 -3.35 -7.26 -2.64
CA PHE A 167 -4.30 -8.37 -2.54
C PHE A 167 -5.38 -8.07 -1.50
N PHE A 168 -4.98 -7.62 -0.31
CA PHE A 168 -5.92 -7.18 0.71
C PHE A 168 -6.68 -5.91 0.31
N GLU A 169 -6.10 -4.98 -0.43
CA GLU A 169 -6.82 -3.82 -0.95
C GLU A 169 -7.93 -4.22 -1.94
N TYR A 170 -7.70 -5.22 -2.80
CA TYR A 170 -8.76 -5.77 -3.65
C TYR A 170 -9.89 -6.38 -2.81
N ILE A 171 -9.56 -7.14 -1.76
CA ILE A 171 -10.55 -7.67 -0.79
C ILE A 171 -11.31 -6.52 -0.12
N GLY A 172 -10.62 -5.45 0.30
CA GLY A 172 -11.23 -4.26 0.89
C GLY A 172 -12.23 -3.58 -0.05
N ASN A 173 -11.90 -3.48 -1.34
CA ASN A 173 -12.82 -2.94 -2.35
C ASN A 173 -14.06 -3.84 -2.55
N LEU A 174 -13.90 -5.16 -2.55
CA LEU A 174 -15.03 -6.11 -2.58
C LEU A 174 -15.88 -6.00 -1.32
N LEU A 175 -15.25 -5.99 -0.15
CA LEU A 175 -15.92 -5.82 1.14
C LEU A 175 -16.74 -4.52 1.19
N TYR A 176 -16.18 -3.42 0.70
CA TYR A 176 -16.90 -2.16 0.58
C TYR A 176 -18.09 -2.28 -0.37
N ALA A 177 -17.88 -2.80 -1.58
CA ALA A 177 -18.92 -2.87 -2.61
C ALA A 177 -20.12 -3.74 -2.20
N PHE A 178 -19.88 -4.84 -1.48
CA PHE A 178 -20.93 -5.79 -1.14
C PHE A 178 -21.50 -5.60 0.25
N LEU A 179 -20.73 -5.13 1.23
CA LEU A 179 -21.13 -5.08 2.64
C LEU A 179 -21.05 -3.66 3.22
N LEU A 180 -19.85 -3.08 3.39
CA LEU A 180 -19.63 -1.92 4.25
C LEU A 180 -20.41 -0.68 3.81
N ARG A 181 -20.57 -0.46 2.51
CA ARG A 181 -21.36 0.67 1.99
C ARG A 181 -22.82 0.66 2.41
N ARG A 182 -23.38 -0.54 2.73
CA ARG A 182 -24.78 -0.73 3.14
C ARG A 182 -24.99 -0.52 4.64
N LEU A 183 -23.92 -0.57 5.42
CA LEU A 183 -24.00 -0.37 6.86
C LEU A 183 -24.34 1.09 7.18
N PRO A 184 -25.32 1.36 8.05
CA PRO A 184 -25.49 2.69 8.61
C PRO A 184 -24.26 3.06 9.45
N THR A 185 -23.98 4.36 9.60
CA THR A 185 -22.76 4.85 10.28
C THR A 185 -22.58 4.26 11.69
N ARG A 186 -23.67 4.05 12.44
CA ARG A 186 -23.61 3.42 13.78
C ARG A 186 -23.14 1.97 13.73
N ALA A 187 -23.66 1.17 12.77
CA ALA A 187 -23.23 -0.22 12.59
C ALA A 187 -21.78 -0.30 12.09
N LEU A 188 -21.39 0.61 11.19
CA LEU A 188 -19.99 0.71 10.74
C LEU A 188 -19.06 1.09 11.91
N ALA A 189 -19.48 1.98 12.81
CA ALA A 189 -18.70 2.32 14.01
C ALA A 189 -18.55 1.10 14.95
N ALA A 190 -19.60 0.32 15.17
CA ALA A 190 -19.53 -0.92 15.94
C ALA A 190 -18.59 -1.95 15.27
N TRP A 191 -18.65 -2.09 13.94
CA TRP A 191 -17.73 -2.92 13.17
C TRP A 191 -16.27 -2.49 13.35
N VAL A 192 -15.98 -1.18 13.22
CA VAL A 192 -14.64 -0.62 13.42
C VAL A 192 -14.12 -0.87 14.83
N ALA A 193 -14.96 -0.68 15.85
CA ALA A 193 -14.60 -0.96 17.24
C ALA A 193 -14.26 -2.45 17.44
N LEU A 194 -15.07 -3.36 16.93
CA LEU A 194 -14.82 -4.80 17.02
C LEU A 194 -13.55 -5.21 16.28
N ALA A 195 -13.37 -4.73 15.05
CA ALA A 195 -12.16 -4.98 14.27
C ALA A 195 -10.91 -4.41 14.95
N GLY A 196 -11.01 -3.22 15.56
CA GLY A 196 -9.93 -2.60 16.34
C GLY A 196 -9.56 -3.41 17.58
N CYS A 197 -10.56 -3.92 18.31
CA CYS A 197 -10.31 -4.83 19.43
C CYS A 197 -9.60 -6.12 18.95
N GLY A 198 -10.03 -6.69 17.83
CA GLY A 198 -9.40 -7.88 17.24
C GLY A 198 -7.97 -7.61 16.82
N LEU A 199 -7.69 -6.46 16.19
CA LEU A 199 -6.33 -6.06 15.80
C LEU A 199 -5.43 -5.82 17.02
N ALA A 200 -5.93 -5.13 18.05
CA ALA A 200 -5.19 -4.91 19.29
C ALA A 200 -4.89 -6.23 20.02
N ALA A 201 -5.87 -7.14 20.08
CA ALA A 201 -5.69 -8.46 20.64
C ALA A 201 -4.61 -9.26 19.89
N PHE A 202 -4.64 -9.25 18.56
CA PHE A 202 -3.61 -9.90 17.74
C PHE A 202 -2.24 -9.27 17.94
N ALA A 203 -2.15 -7.94 17.99
CA ALA A 203 -0.89 -7.23 18.22
C ALA A 203 -0.26 -7.59 19.58
N LEU A 204 -1.06 -7.68 20.64
CA LEU A 204 -0.58 -7.91 22.01
C LEU A 204 -0.29 -9.39 22.31
N TRP A 205 -1.12 -10.29 21.80
CA TRP A 205 -1.09 -11.72 22.13
C TRP A 205 -0.84 -12.64 20.93
N GLY A 206 -0.60 -12.06 19.76
CA GLY A 206 -0.19 -12.82 18.57
C GLY A 206 1.22 -13.37 18.69
N PRO A 207 1.65 -14.18 17.70
CA PRO A 207 2.88 -14.99 17.81
C PRO A 207 4.16 -14.16 17.90
N TYR A 208 4.14 -12.93 17.38
CA TYR A 208 5.34 -12.07 17.28
C TYR A 208 5.29 -10.84 18.20
N GLY A 209 4.15 -10.60 18.89
CA GLY A 209 3.94 -9.37 19.67
C GLY A 209 4.07 -8.11 18.83
N ASP A 210 3.58 -8.17 17.59
CA ASP A 210 3.49 -7.10 16.61
C ASP A 210 2.49 -7.43 15.49
N ILE A 211 2.32 -6.57 14.51
CA ILE A 211 1.48 -6.80 13.32
C ILE A 211 2.29 -6.88 12.01
N CYS A 212 3.58 -7.23 12.07
CA CYS A 212 4.40 -7.46 10.88
C CYS A 212 4.03 -8.76 10.17
N VAL A 213 2.81 -8.85 9.67
CA VAL A 213 2.19 -10.04 9.06
C VAL A 213 1.33 -9.65 7.86
N GLY A 214 0.96 -10.63 7.06
CA GLY A 214 0.09 -10.48 5.89
C GLY A 214 0.75 -10.89 4.57
N PHE A 215 2.06 -11.09 4.56
CA PHE A 215 2.85 -11.32 3.34
C PHE A 215 2.92 -12.80 2.92
N ALA A 216 2.45 -13.75 3.73
CA ALA A 216 2.48 -15.18 3.47
C ALA A 216 1.09 -15.83 3.61
N LEU A 217 0.90 -17.01 3.01
CA LEU A 217 -0.32 -17.83 3.14
C LEU A 217 -0.28 -18.77 4.35
N THR A 218 0.30 -18.33 5.46
CA THR A 218 0.24 -19.03 6.74
C THR A 218 -0.92 -18.51 7.59
N GLY A 219 -1.39 -19.31 8.57
CA GLY A 219 -2.55 -18.95 9.39
C GLY A 219 -2.42 -17.57 10.02
N ASP A 220 -1.28 -17.30 10.68
CA ASP A 220 -1.05 -16.02 11.36
C ASP A 220 -1.00 -14.83 10.39
N ASN A 221 -0.38 -15.03 9.22
CA ASN A 221 -0.31 -13.99 8.20
C ASN A 221 -1.69 -13.67 7.61
N ILE A 222 -2.51 -14.68 7.34
CA ILE A 222 -3.87 -14.48 6.81
C ILE A 222 -4.77 -13.81 7.87
N VAL A 223 -4.72 -14.28 9.11
CA VAL A 223 -5.50 -13.70 10.21
C VAL A 223 -5.07 -12.26 10.47
N GLY A 224 -3.77 -12.03 10.67
CA GLY A 224 -3.25 -10.70 10.97
C GLY A 224 -3.45 -9.72 9.81
N GLY A 225 -3.14 -10.13 8.55
CA GLY A 225 -3.39 -9.31 7.37
C GLY A 225 -4.87 -8.96 7.18
N SER A 226 -5.78 -9.92 7.48
CA SER A 226 -7.23 -9.67 7.47
C SER A 226 -7.64 -8.66 8.54
N LEU A 227 -7.16 -8.78 9.78
CA LEU A 227 -7.47 -7.86 10.86
C LEU A 227 -6.96 -6.44 10.56
N ARG A 228 -5.75 -6.30 10.02
CA ARG A 228 -5.19 -5.04 9.54
C ARG A 228 -6.11 -4.38 8.51
N LEU A 229 -6.51 -5.12 7.47
CA LEU A 229 -7.45 -4.62 6.46
C LEU A 229 -8.80 -4.25 7.06
N LEU A 230 -9.43 -5.18 7.82
CA LEU A 230 -10.77 -5.02 8.35
C LEU A 230 -10.90 -3.79 9.25
N PHE A 231 -9.90 -3.56 10.10
CA PHE A 231 -9.85 -2.34 10.91
C PHE A 231 -9.53 -1.11 10.05
N ALA A 232 -8.35 -1.07 9.44
CA ALA A 232 -7.81 0.15 8.87
C ALA A 232 -8.67 0.68 7.71
N PHE A 233 -9.09 -0.18 6.78
CA PHE A 233 -9.96 0.24 5.67
C PHE A 233 -11.33 0.72 6.17
N SER A 234 -11.93 0.00 7.13
CA SER A 234 -13.24 0.38 7.68
C SER A 234 -13.17 1.65 8.53
N ALA A 235 -12.07 1.86 9.26
CA ALA A 235 -11.83 3.09 10.02
C ALA A 235 -11.71 4.30 9.08
N GLY A 236 -10.99 4.16 7.97
CA GLY A 236 -10.92 5.17 6.92
C GLY A 236 -12.29 5.48 6.33
N LEU A 237 -13.08 4.45 6.01
CA LEU A 237 -14.45 4.62 5.53
C LEU A 237 -15.35 5.32 6.55
N LEU A 238 -15.29 4.92 7.83
CA LEU A 238 -16.03 5.59 8.91
C LEU A 238 -15.62 7.05 9.02
N LEU A 239 -14.31 7.30 9.01
CA LEU A 239 -13.76 8.65 9.08
C LEU A 239 -14.31 9.52 7.94
N SER A 240 -14.40 9.02 6.70
CA SER A 240 -14.96 9.78 5.57
C SER A 240 -16.41 10.18 5.76
N ARG A 241 -17.19 9.40 6.54
CA ARG A 241 -18.62 9.68 6.83
C ARG A 241 -18.84 10.67 7.98
N VAL A 242 -17.93 10.65 8.97
CA VAL A 242 -18.06 11.51 10.16
C VAL A 242 -17.13 12.71 10.13
N PHE A 243 -16.30 12.82 9.09
CA PHE A 243 -15.30 13.85 8.94
C PHE A 243 -15.89 15.26 9.00
N ARG A 244 -15.30 16.08 9.86
CA ARG A 244 -15.53 17.51 9.93
C ARG A 244 -14.17 18.21 9.88
N PRO A 245 -13.92 19.04 8.87
CA PRO A 245 -12.63 19.73 8.75
C PRO A 245 -12.43 20.72 9.88
N VAL A 246 -11.20 20.78 10.37
CA VAL A 246 -10.70 21.80 11.30
C VAL A 246 -9.48 22.43 10.65
N ALA A 247 -9.34 23.73 10.71
CA ALA A 247 -8.20 24.41 10.10
C ALA A 247 -6.90 24.02 10.80
N VAL A 248 -6.08 23.18 10.13
CA VAL A 248 -4.77 22.75 10.62
C VAL A 248 -3.67 23.33 9.75
N ARG A 249 -2.87 24.24 10.32
CA ARG A 249 -1.69 24.80 9.65
C ARG A 249 -0.55 23.80 9.68
N GLY A 250 0.17 23.64 8.56
CA GLY A 250 1.31 22.74 8.49
C GLY A 250 0.96 21.25 8.51
N ALA A 251 -0.28 20.85 8.24
CA ALA A 251 -0.78 19.48 8.31
C ALA A 251 0.09 18.48 7.52
N PHE A 252 0.62 18.87 6.37
CA PHE A 252 1.53 18.03 5.58
C PHE A 252 2.83 17.73 6.34
N TRP A 253 3.48 18.73 6.90
CA TRP A 253 4.75 18.56 7.59
C TRP A 253 4.58 17.79 8.90
N ILE A 254 3.53 18.09 9.65
CA ILE A 254 3.20 17.39 10.91
C ILE A 254 2.91 15.92 10.62
N GLY A 255 2.03 15.63 9.65
CA GLY A 255 1.67 14.26 9.28
C GLY A 255 2.86 13.50 8.69
N GLY A 256 3.65 14.13 7.81
CA GLY A 256 4.84 13.52 7.22
C GLY A 256 5.89 13.17 8.26
N LEU A 257 6.19 14.09 9.19
CA LEU A 257 7.12 13.83 10.29
C LEU A 257 6.61 12.72 11.21
N ALA A 258 5.30 12.71 11.52
CA ALA A 258 4.70 11.68 12.35
C ALA A 258 4.79 10.28 11.71
N ILE A 259 4.57 10.16 10.38
CA ILE A 259 4.74 8.90 9.63
C ILE A 259 6.19 8.41 9.71
N VAL A 260 7.15 9.29 9.41
CA VAL A 260 8.57 8.93 9.43
C VAL A 260 9.02 8.56 10.85
N ALA A 261 8.63 9.35 11.85
CA ALA A 261 8.96 9.08 13.24
C ALA A 261 8.37 7.74 13.70
N ALA A 262 7.10 7.46 13.37
CA ALA A 262 6.46 6.19 13.73
C ALA A 262 7.18 4.98 13.12
N ALA A 263 7.59 5.08 11.85
CA ALA A 263 8.31 4.00 11.18
C ALA A 263 9.76 3.82 11.69
N ALA A 264 10.39 4.88 12.18
CA ALA A 264 11.78 4.87 12.59
C ALA A 264 12.01 4.40 14.05
N VAL A 265 10.96 4.24 14.84
CA VAL A 265 11.08 3.72 16.20
C VAL A 265 11.72 2.33 16.18
N PRO A 266 12.80 2.08 16.92
CA PRO A 266 13.37 0.74 17.03
C PRO A 266 12.46 -0.17 17.84
N ARG A 267 12.67 -1.48 17.71
CA ARG A 267 11.96 -2.47 18.51
C ARG A 267 12.32 -2.28 20.00
N ILE A 268 11.34 -2.38 20.89
CA ILE A 268 11.46 -2.15 22.32
C ILE A 268 11.11 -3.42 23.11
N GLY A 269 11.59 -3.51 24.35
CA GLY A 269 11.24 -4.60 25.29
C GLY A 269 12.02 -5.90 25.10
N GLY A 270 12.85 -6.03 24.05
CA GLY A 270 13.61 -7.24 23.78
C GLY A 270 12.73 -8.47 23.56
N SER A 271 13.30 -9.67 23.72
CA SER A 271 12.57 -10.95 23.56
C SER A 271 11.58 -11.27 24.68
N GLU A 272 11.75 -10.67 25.86
CA GLU A 272 10.92 -10.96 27.04
C GLU A 272 9.63 -10.11 27.07
N HIS A 273 9.60 -8.98 26.36
CA HIS A 273 8.48 -8.05 26.38
C HIS A 273 8.00 -7.70 24.97
N LEU A 274 7.80 -8.71 24.13
CA LEU A 274 7.34 -8.55 22.75
C LEU A 274 6.05 -7.72 22.63
N TRP A 275 5.13 -7.88 23.60
CA TRP A 275 3.85 -7.15 23.67
C TRP A 275 4.00 -5.63 23.65
N MET A 276 5.17 -5.08 24.05
CA MET A 276 5.41 -3.64 23.99
C MET A 276 5.39 -3.11 22.56
N ASN A 277 5.90 -3.88 21.61
CA ASN A 277 5.83 -3.53 20.18
C ASN A 277 4.41 -3.64 19.68
N GLY A 278 3.68 -4.69 20.09
CA GLY A 278 2.26 -4.85 19.77
C GLY A 278 1.40 -3.68 20.29
N LEU A 279 1.69 -3.18 21.49
CA LEU A 279 1.02 -2.00 22.02
C LEU A 279 1.32 -0.76 21.19
N TYR A 280 2.59 -0.60 20.79
CA TYR A 280 3.03 0.48 19.91
C TYR A 280 2.33 0.40 18.54
N ASP A 281 2.30 -0.76 17.95
CA ASP A 281 1.65 -1.00 16.66
C ASP A 281 0.15 -0.72 16.72
N ALA A 282 -0.52 -1.24 17.75
CA ALA A 282 -1.93 -0.98 17.98
C ALA A 282 -2.20 0.53 18.16
N PHE A 283 -1.36 1.24 18.90
CA PHE A 283 -1.47 2.70 19.04
C PHE A 283 -1.29 3.41 17.69
N CYS A 284 -0.28 3.05 16.91
CA CYS A 284 -0.05 3.65 15.59
C CYS A 284 -1.22 3.38 14.64
N ALA A 285 -1.67 2.12 14.52
CA ALA A 285 -2.72 1.75 13.60
C ALA A 285 -4.09 2.32 14.02
N ILE A 286 -4.44 2.23 15.31
CA ILE A 286 -5.79 2.53 15.80
C ILE A 286 -5.97 4.02 16.12
N VAL A 287 -4.92 4.72 16.53
CA VAL A 287 -5.02 6.10 16.98
C VAL A 287 -4.25 7.05 16.07
N LEU A 288 -2.94 6.83 15.89
CA LEU A 288 -2.08 7.79 15.23
C LEU A 288 -2.45 7.98 13.74
N PHE A 289 -2.58 6.90 12.99
CA PHE A 289 -2.84 7.01 11.55
C PHE A 289 -4.23 7.56 11.20
N PRO A 290 -5.33 7.19 11.88
CA PRO A 290 -6.60 7.91 11.71
C PRO A 290 -6.50 9.41 11.99
N LEU A 291 -5.75 9.81 13.02
CA LEU A 291 -5.49 11.22 13.32
C LEU A 291 -4.67 11.92 12.24
N ILE A 292 -3.65 11.25 11.67
CA ILE A 292 -2.89 11.79 10.54
C ILE A 292 -3.78 11.98 9.32
N VAL A 293 -4.65 11.01 8.99
CA VAL A 293 -5.59 11.14 7.87
C VAL A 293 -6.58 12.27 8.12
N TRP A 294 -7.14 12.37 9.33
CA TRP A 294 -8.03 13.46 9.70
C TRP A 294 -7.36 14.84 9.61
N THR A 295 -6.14 14.94 10.13
CA THR A 295 -5.33 16.17 10.09
C THR A 295 -4.99 16.56 8.65
N GLY A 296 -4.56 15.59 7.84
CA GLY A 296 -4.23 15.80 6.42
C GLY A 296 -5.44 16.22 5.58
N ALA A 297 -6.61 15.61 5.84
CA ALA A 297 -7.85 15.99 5.18
C ALA A 297 -8.37 17.39 5.60
N SER A 298 -7.97 17.85 6.78
CA SER A 298 -8.37 19.15 7.33
C SER A 298 -7.49 20.32 6.88
N GLY A 299 -6.29 20.03 6.37
CA GLY A 299 -5.31 21.04 5.98
C GLY A 299 -5.43 21.46 4.52
N THR A 300 -4.79 22.56 4.19
CA THR A 300 -4.61 23.05 2.82
C THR A 300 -3.14 23.38 2.58
N VAL A 301 -2.69 23.18 1.35
CA VAL A 301 -1.34 23.54 0.91
C VAL A 301 -1.38 24.44 -0.30
N THR A 302 -0.38 25.32 -0.41
CA THR A 302 -0.24 26.25 -1.54
C THR A 302 1.23 26.37 -1.95
N GLY A 303 1.48 26.91 -3.12
CA GLY A 303 2.83 27.22 -3.58
C GLY A 303 3.74 26.00 -3.70
N ARG A 304 4.93 26.04 -3.10
CA ARG A 304 5.92 24.93 -3.17
C ARG A 304 5.43 23.66 -2.51
N SER A 305 4.76 23.76 -1.36
CA SER A 305 4.24 22.58 -0.65
C SER A 305 3.16 21.86 -1.45
N ALA A 306 2.31 22.56 -2.18
CA ALA A 306 1.32 21.94 -3.07
C ALA A 306 2.00 21.14 -4.18
N ARG A 307 3.04 21.68 -4.83
CA ARG A 307 3.82 20.96 -5.87
C ARG A 307 4.52 19.72 -5.31
N VAL A 308 5.04 19.80 -4.08
CA VAL A 308 5.64 18.64 -3.41
C VAL A 308 4.59 17.57 -3.13
N CYS A 309 3.43 17.95 -2.62
CA CYS A 309 2.32 17.00 -2.38
C CYS A 309 1.84 16.35 -3.68
N GLU A 310 1.70 17.12 -4.76
CA GLU A 310 1.30 16.62 -6.07
C GLU A 310 2.33 15.59 -6.59
N PHE A 311 3.61 15.95 -6.62
CA PHE A 311 4.67 15.05 -7.06
C PHE A 311 4.73 13.75 -6.24
N LEU A 312 4.74 13.87 -4.90
CA LEU A 312 4.76 12.72 -4.00
C LEU A 312 3.51 11.85 -4.15
N GLY A 313 2.35 12.47 -4.35
CA GLY A 313 1.09 11.79 -4.59
C GLY A 313 1.11 10.99 -5.89
N ASP A 314 1.59 11.59 -6.97
CA ASP A 314 1.69 10.98 -8.29
C ASP A 314 2.57 9.73 -8.28
N ILE A 315 3.75 9.81 -7.66
CA ILE A 315 4.71 8.69 -7.62
C ILE A 315 4.40 7.66 -6.54
N SER A 316 3.49 7.94 -5.58
CA SER A 316 3.30 7.10 -4.38
C SER A 316 2.93 5.66 -4.69
N TYR A 317 1.97 5.43 -5.58
CA TYR A 317 1.57 4.09 -5.98
C TYR A 317 2.59 3.43 -6.92
N PRO A 318 3.10 4.13 -7.96
CA PRO A 318 4.20 3.60 -8.76
C PRO A 318 5.42 3.16 -7.96
N ILE A 319 5.93 3.98 -7.03
CA ILE A 319 7.11 3.61 -6.24
C ILE A 319 6.82 2.41 -5.33
N TYR A 320 5.63 2.35 -4.73
CA TYR A 320 5.22 1.22 -3.91
C TYR A 320 5.26 -0.11 -4.68
N ILE A 321 4.93 -0.09 -5.97
CA ILE A 321 4.89 -1.29 -6.81
C ILE A 321 6.22 -1.60 -7.48
N THR A 322 7.09 -0.62 -7.72
CA THR A 322 8.30 -0.85 -8.54
C THR A 322 9.59 -0.95 -7.73
N HIS A 323 9.59 -0.58 -6.45
CA HIS A 323 10.82 -0.51 -5.66
C HIS A 323 11.37 -1.88 -5.23
N TYR A 324 10.51 -2.84 -4.93
CA TYR A 324 10.94 -4.06 -4.25
C TYR A 324 11.84 -4.97 -5.09
N PRO A 325 11.68 -5.09 -6.41
CA PRO A 325 12.70 -5.74 -7.24
C PRO A 325 14.10 -5.12 -7.12
N LEU A 326 14.19 -3.80 -6.92
CA LEU A 326 15.47 -3.11 -6.67
C LEU A 326 16.00 -3.43 -5.26
N VAL A 327 15.10 -3.52 -4.27
CA VAL A 327 15.46 -3.94 -2.90
C VAL A 327 16.02 -5.35 -2.89
N TYR A 328 15.41 -6.30 -3.59
CA TYR A 328 15.96 -7.66 -3.73
C TYR A 328 17.37 -7.65 -4.32
N THR A 329 17.60 -6.87 -5.38
CA THR A 329 18.93 -6.74 -5.99
C THR A 329 19.95 -6.12 -5.02
N TYR A 330 19.53 -5.07 -4.31
CA TYR A 330 20.36 -4.44 -3.28
C TYR A 330 20.71 -5.44 -2.16
N THR A 331 19.71 -6.14 -1.64
CA THR A 331 19.90 -7.14 -0.58
C THR A 331 20.83 -8.27 -1.02
N ALA A 332 20.65 -8.77 -2.24
CA ALA A 332 21.53 -9.79 -2.80
C ALA A 332 22.97 -9.29 -2.91
N TRP A 333 23.17 -8.06 -3.38
CA TRP A 333 24.51 -7.47 -3.47
C TRP A 333 25.17 -7.29 -2.11
N VAL A 334 24.46 -6.74 -1.12
CA VAL A 334 24.95 -6.56 0.27
C VAL A 334 25.36 -7.89 0.87
N ARG A 335 24.52 -8.92 0.77
CA ARG A 335 24.76 -10.23 1.38
C ARG A 335 25.87 -11.01 0.69
N ASN A 336 25.94 -10.98 -0.63
CA ASN A 336 26.99 -11.67 -1.39
C ASN A 336 28.38 -11.09 -1.16
N HIS A 337 28.49 -9.82 -0.77
CA HIS A 337 29.76 -9.16 -0.49
C HIS A 337 30.01 -8.97 1.01
N GLY A 338 29.08 -9.36 1.89
CA GLY A 338 29.21 -9.22 3.34
C GLY A 338 29.32 -7.77 3.82
N LEU A 339 28.66 -6.84 3.12
CA LEU A 339 28.82 -5.41 3.37
C LEU A 339 28.07 -4.95 4.61
N THR A 340 28.70 -4.04 5.34
CA THR A 340 28.05 -3.30 6.43
C THR A 340 27.22 -2.11 5.89
N LEU A 341 26.32 -1.58 6.73
CA LEU A 341 25.56 -0.38 6.36
C LEU A 341 26.47 0.83 6.05
N GLY A 342 27.59 0.96 6.77
CA GLY A 342 28.57 2.03 6.55
C GLY A 342 29.25 1.97 5.18
N GLU A 343 29.42 0.76 4.61
CA GLU A 343 30.00 0.56 3.29
C GLU A 343 28.96 0.69 2.18
N ALA A 344 27.73 0.23 2.44
CA ALA A 344 26.68 0.14 1.42
C ALA A 344 25.72 1.35 1.37
N TRP A 345 25.82 2.32 2.30
CA TRP A 345 24.88 3.46 2.32
C TRP A 345 24.82 4.28 1.00
N PRO A 346 25.92 4.45 0.21
CA PRO A 346 25.79 5.18 -1.05
C PRO A 346 24.92 4.42 -2.06
N ALA A 347 25.06 3.09 -2.09
CA ALA A 347 24.22 2.23 -2.94
C ALA A 347 22.75 2.21 -2.43
N ALA A 348 22.52 2.24 -1.11
CA ALA A 348 21.18 2.39 -0.54
C ALA A 348 20.53 3.70 -1.00
N ALA A 349 21.24 4.82 -0.88
CA ALA A 349 20.76 6.11 -1.37
C ALA A 349 20.51 6.09 -2.88
N GLY A 350 21.42 5.49 -3.66
CA GLY A 350 21.26 5.26 -5.09
C GLY A 350 20.00 4.44 -5.41
N THR A 351 19.70 3.38 -4.63
CA THR A 351 18.50 2.56 -4.80
C THR A 351 17.23 3.37 -4.56
N VAL A 352 17.20 4.27 -3.56
CA VAL A 352 16.06 5.18 -3.36
C VAL A 352 15.88 6.10 -4.57
N VAL A 353 16.95 6.72 -5.08
CA VAL A 353 16.88 7.59 -6.25
C VAL A 353 16.39 6.83 -7.48
N VAL A 354 16.96 5.65 -7.75
CA VAL A 354 16.55 4.80 -8.88
C VAL A 354 15.08 4.37 -8.72
N SER A 355 14.63 4.05 -7.52
CA SER A 355 13.22 3.73 -7.25
C SER A 355 12.28 4.89 -7.60
N VAL A 356 12.65 6.13 -7.26
CA VAL A 356 11.87 7.33 -7.64
C VAL A 356 11.85 7.52 -9.16
N LEU A 357 13.02 7.40 -9.82
CA LEU A 357 13.12 7.55 -11.28
C LEU A 357 12.33 6.47 -12.02
N LEU A 358 12.44 5.21 -11.58
CA LEU A 358 11.69 4.09 -12.15
C LEU A 358 10.18 4.26 -11.95
N ALA A 359 9.76 4.69 -10.77
CA ALA A 359 8.36 4.97 -10.47
C ALA A 359 7.78 6.07 -11.37
N TYR A 360 8.54 7.15 -11.56
CA TYR A 360 8.13 8.25 -12.44
C TYR A 360 8.09 7.81 -13.91
N ALA A 361 9.07 7.05 -14.38
CA ALA A 361 9.08 6.48 -15.71
C ALA A 361 7.89 5.53 -15.93
N ALA A 362 7.64 4.60 -15.01
CA ALA A 362 6.50 3.70 -15.06
C ALA A 362 5.15 4.44 -15.06
N LEU A 363 5.04 5.52 -14.27
CA LEU A 363 3.86 6.38 -14.25
C LEU A 363 3.61 7.01 -15.63
N LYS A 364 4.62 7.72 -16.17
CA LYS A 364 4.44 8.56 -17.37
C LYS A 364 4.37 7.76 -18.66
N TRP A 365 5.18 6.70 -18.78
CA TRP A 365 5.31 5.96 -20.03
C TRP A 365 4.41 4.73 -20.10
N TYR A 366 3.92 4.23 -18.96
CA TYR A 366 3.07 3.04 -18.95
C TYR A 366 1.71 3.28 -18.26
N ASP A 367 1.67 3.66 -16.98
CA ASP A 367 0.43 3.69 -16.20
C ASP A 367 -0.60 4.71 -16.73
N GLU A 368 -0.17 5.96 -16.94
CA GLU A 368 -1.07 7.00 -17.46
C GLU A 368 -1.60 6.67 -18.88
N PRO A 369 -0.78 6.24 -19.86
CA PRO A 369 -1.26 5.83 -21.17
C PRO A 369 -2.22 4.65 -21.11
N VAL A 370 -1.86 3.58 -20.37
CA VAL A 370 -2.68 2.37 -20.27
C VAL A 370 -4.02 2.67 -19.59
N ARG A 371 -4.02 3.44 -18.49
CA ARG A 371 -5.28 3.83 -17.82
C ARG A 371 -6.16 4.71 -18.70
N ARG A 372 -5.58 5.62 -19.52
CA ARG A 372 -6.35 6.41 -20.50
C ARG A 372 -6.98 5.53 -21.55
N TRP A 373 -6.23 4.57 -22.09
CA TRP A 373 -6.75 3.62 -23.06
C TRP A 373 -7.86 2.76 -22.47
N LEU A 374 -7.63 2.14 -21.29
CA LEU A 374 -8.64 1.30 -20.62
C LEU A 374 -9.93 2.08 -20.29
N ARG A 375 -9.83 3.33 -19.89
CA ARG A 375 -11.02 4.16 -19.64
C ARG A 375 -11.80 4.43 -20.91
N ARG A 376 -11.13 4.66 -22.01
CA ARG A 376 -11.76 4.94 -23.30
C ARG A 376 -12.48 3.72 -23.85
N GLU A 377 -11.92 2.52 -23.69
CA GLU A 377 -12.48 1.28 -24.24
C GLU A 377 -13.58 0.68 -23.34
N PHE A 378 -13.49 0.84 -22.03
CA PHE A 378 -14.33 0.08 -21.10
C PHE A 378 -15.24 0.95 -20.21
N MET A 379 -15.17 2.25 -20.27
CA MET A 379 -15.98 3.16 -19.46
C MET A 379 -16.73 4.21 -20.27
#